data_f4d9a98888469c8cbfdb0458af6d6600
#
_entry.id   f4d9a98888469c8cbfdb0458af6d6600
#
_cell.length_a   1.000
_cell.length_b   1.000
_cell.length_c   1.000
_cell.angle_alpha   90.00
_cell.angle_beta   90.00
_cell.angle_gamma   90.00
#
_symmetry.space_group_name_H-M   'P 1'
#
loop_
_entity.id
_entity.type
_entity.pdbx_description
1 polymer ?
#
loop_
_entity_poly.entity_id
_entity_poly.type
_entity_poly.pdbx_seq_one_letter_code
_entity_poly.pdbx_strand_id
1 'polypeptide(L)'
;MTVIGIGGCAALIVTAFGLRGSIFDIMDKQFEEIYGYTAQIGLVDKVTPGELREVTQALDEDPLAEGWLVCCSASMTAETDAYTVDCTVQVFPDQASMVPFIHLRHRTDDEPVTLSDDGVVLTEKLASLLDVQPGDTITLDGDSRVEVRVADVTEHYIQHYVYMTDAYYETVFGTEPRQNLVLADYPVEDPAAEDLERELVGLDGVTSLTRMEDTREIYGSSLESVDYAVILIIVCAAALAFVVLYNLTNINITERMRELATLKVLGFYDGELSAYIYRENVILTVFGVAMGMVMGKLLHQWLILTVEIDMLMFGR
;
A
#
# COMPACT_ATOMS: atom_id res chain seq x y z
N MET A 1 32.31 2.81 -20.74
CA MET A 1 31.11 3.41 -21.33
C MET A 1 30.00 2.38 -21.54
N THR A 2 30.25 1.27 -22.18
CA THR A 2 29.29 0.20 -22.50
C THR A 2 28.55 -0.39 -21.31
N VAL A 3 29.29 -0.82 -20.27
CA VAL A 3 28.75 -1.41 -19.05
C VAL A 3 27.79 -0.42 -18.35
N ILE A 4 28.15 0.87 -18.35
CA ILE A 4 27.31 1.95 -17.77
C ILE A 4 26.01 2.12 -18.58
N GLY A 5 26.08 2.09 -19.92
CA GLY A 5 24.89 2.20 -20.77
C GLY A 5 23.91 1.04 -20.56
N ILE A 6 24.41 -0.20 -20.60
CA ILE A 6 23.60 -1.40 -20.37
C ILE A 6 23.08 -1.42 -18.93
N GLY A 7 23.94 -1.07 -17.95
CA GLY A 7 23.57 -1.00 -16.55
C GLY A 7 22.48 0.03 -16.28
N GLY A 8 22.55 1.20 -16.92
CA GLY A 8 21.51 2.23 -16.83
C GLY A 8 20.15 1.77 -17.35
N CYS A 9 20.13 1.10 -18.51
CA CYS A 9 18.89 0.53 -19.06
C CYS A 9 18.31 -0.56 -18.15
N ALA A 10 19.16 -1.46 -17.64
CA ALA A 10 18.74 -2.51 -16.72
C ALA A 10 18.21 -1.91 -15.39
N ALA A 11 18.88 -0.87 -14.88
CA ALA A 11 18.43 -0.16 -13.67
C ALA A 11 17.03 0.46 -13.85
N LEU A 12 16.76 1.11 -14.99
CA LEU A 12 15.44 1.67 -15.27
C LEU A 12 14.35 0.60 -15.35
N ILE A 13 14.63 -0.54 -15.97
CA ILE A 13 13.70 -1.66 -16.05
C ILE A 13 13.40 -2.21 -14.65
N VAL A 14 14.43 -2.47 -13.84
CA VAL A 14 14.27 -2.97 -12.47
C VAL A 14 13.49 -1.98 -11.62
N THR A 15 13.78 -0.68 -11.74
CA THR A 15 13.05 0.38 -11.01
C THR A 15 11.58 0.42 -11.42
N ALA A 16 11.28 0.33 -12.71
CA ALA A 16 9.92 0.36 -13.23
C ALA A 16 9.09 -0.84 -12.76
N PHE A 17 9.64 -2.06 -12.84
CA PHE A 17 8.97 -3.25 -12.30
C PHE A 17 8.84 -3.22 -10.78
N GLY A 18 9.86 -2.72 -10.08
CA GLY A 18 9.81 -2.56 -8.63
C GLY A 18 8.70 -1.60 -8.21
N LEU A 19 8.58 -0.44 -8.88
CA LEU A 19 7.51 0.54 -8.61
C LEU A 19 6.13 -0.07 -8.84
N ARG A 20 5.96 -0.78 -9.95
CA ARG A 20 4.72 -1.49 -10.25
C ARG A 20 4.37 -2.50 -9.14
N GLY A 21 5.31 -3.35 -8.75
CA GLY A 21 5.11 -4.33 -7.67
C GLY A 21 4.70 -3.65 -6.38
N SER A 22 5.44 -2.63 -5.93
CA SER A 22 5.13 -1.90 -4.69
C SER A 22 3.76 -1.23 -4.68
N ILE A 23 3.23 -0.82 -5.84
CA ILE A 23 1.90 -0.23 -5.95
C ILE A 23 0.80 -1.29 -5.85
N PHE A 24 0.97 -2.43 -6.54
CA PHE A 24 -0.04 -3.51 -6.49
C PHE A 24 -0.05 -4.20 -5.13
N ASP A 25 1.10 -4.39 -4.49
CA ASP A 25 1.21 -4.97 -3.13
C ASP A 25 0.39 -4.19 -2.09
N ILE A 26 0.18 -2.86 -2.28
CA ILE A 26 -0.65 -2.04 -1.38
C ILE A 26 -2.08 -2.55 -1.34
N MET A 27 -2.66 -2.83 -2.53
CA MET A 27 -4.06 -3.26 -2.62
C MET A 27 -4.26 -4.61 -1.93
N ASP A 28 -3.39 -5.57 -2.22
CA ASP A 28 -3.50 -6.90 -1.65
C ASP A 28 -3.30 -6.87 -0.13
N LYS A 29 -2.27 -6.19 0.35
CA LYS A 29 -2.00 -6.09 1.78
C LYS A 29 -3.10 -5.34 2.55
N GLN A 30 -3.59 -4.22 2.00
CA GLN A 30 -4.61 -3.43 2.68
C GLN A 30 -5.95 -4.14 2.74
N PHE A 31 -6.41 -4.70 1.61
CA PHE A 31 -7.76 -5.23 1.49
C PHE A 31 -7.88 -6.75 1.76
N GLU A 32 -6.78 -7.50 1.73
CA GLU A 32 -6.80 -8.95 1.97
C GLU A 32 -6.12 -9.35 3.29
N GLU A 33 -5.16 -8.53 3.78
CA GLU A 33 -4.41 -8.91 4.98
C GLU A 33 -4.74 -8.04 6.20
N ILE A 34 -5.01 -6.72 6.01
CA ILE A 34 -5.29 -5.79 7.12
C ILE A 34 -6.78 -5.71 7.41
N TYR A 35 -7.63 -5.55 6.38
CA TYR A 35 -9.07 -5.52 6.55
C TYR A 35 -9.66 -6.93 6.54
N GLY A 36 -10.30 -7.32 7.65
CA GLY A 36 -11.04 -8.58 7.82
C GLY A 36 -12.55 -8.40 7.71
N TYR A 37 -13.02 -7.29 7.11
CA TYR A 37 -14.42 -7.01 6.89
C TYR A 37 -14.67 -6.65 5.43
N THR A 38 -15.88 -6.90 4.95
CA THR A 38 -16.26 -6.71 3.55
C THR A 38 -17.10 -5.48 3.30
N ALA A 39 -17.74 -4.93 4.33
CA ALA A 39 -18.56 -3.73 4.23
C ALA A 39 -18.46 -2.82 5.46
N GLN A 40 -18.63 -1.53 5.20
CA GLN A 40 -18.79 -0.48 6.22
C GLN A 40 -20.20 0.11 6.12
N ILE A 41 -20.93 0.13 7.23
CA ILE A 41 -22.25 0.72 7.34
C ILE A 41 -22.14 1.96 8.22
N GLY A 42 -22.21 3.13 7.59
CA GLY A 42 -22.22 4.41 8.29
C GLY A 42 -23.57 4.69 8.91
N LEU A 43 -23.58 5.07 10.17
CA LEU A 43 -24.81 5.41 10.91
C LEU A 43 -24.92 6.93 11.07
N VAL A 44 -26.12 7.39 11.43
CA VAL A 44 -26.35 8.79 11.78
C VAL A 44 -25.55 9.17 13.03
N ASP A 45 -25.10 10.42 13.13
CA ASP A 45 -24.25 10.91 14.24
C ASP A 45 -24.84 10.67 15.63
N LYS A 46 -26.15 10.59 15.74
CA LYS A 46 -26.88 10.36 16.97
C LYS A 46 -27.87 9.21 16.81
N VAL A 47 -27.32 8.06 16.44
CA VAL A 47 -28.12 6.84 16.34
C VAL A 47 -28.76 6.52 17.68
N THR A 48 -30.05 6.23 17.66
CA THR A 48 -30.76 5.79 18.87
C THR A 48 -30.49 4.30 19.14
N PRO A 49 -30.57 3.83 20.39
CA PRO A 49 -30.44 2.41 20.69
C PRO A 49 -31.46 1.51 19.97
N GLY A 50 -32.58 2.08 19.51
CA GLY A 50 -33.57 1.37 18.69
C GLY A 50 -33.10 1.16 17.27
N GLU A 51 -32.67 2.22 16.59
CA GLU A 51 -32.12 2.20 15.24
C GLU A 51 -30.86 1.28 15.15
N LEU A 52 -29.97 1.40 16.14
CA LEU A 52 -28.78 0.52 16.19
C LEU A 52 -29.17 -0.96 16.31
N ARG A 53 -30.20 -1.27 17.12
CA ARG A 53 -30.70 -2.64 17.22
C ARG A 53 -31.30 -3.14 15.91
N GLU A 54 -32.02 -2.31 15.18
CA GLU A 54 -32.58 -2.71 13.88
C GLU A 54 -31.47 -3.10 12.90
N VAL A 55 -30.38 -2.32 12.86
CA VAL A 55 -29.23 -2.64 12.01
C VAL A 55 -28.55 -3.93 12.45
N THR A 56 -28.24 -4.08 13.75
CA THR A 56 -27.56 -5.28 14.25
C THR A 56 -28.45 -6.51 14.18
N GLN A 57 -29.78 -6.37 14.36
CA GLN A 57 -30.72 -7.46 14.20
C GLN A 57 -30.83 -7.92 12.75
N ALA A 58 -30.85 -7.00 11.78
CA ALA A 58 -30.87 -7.37 10.37
C ALA A 58 -29.61 -8.18 10.00
N LEU A 59 -28.44 -7.82 10.54
CA LEU A 59 -27.21 -8.59 10.36
C LEU A 59 -27.24 -9.95 11.08
N ASP A 60 -27.79 -10.02 12.30
CA ASP A 60 -27.90 -11.28 13.06
C ASP A 60 -28.90 -12.28 12.44
N GLU A 61 -29.97 -11.78 11.81
CA GLU A 61 -31.02 -12.61 11.21
C GLU A 61 -30.66 -13.10 9.80
N ASP A 62 -29.72 -12.41 9.12
CA ASP A 62 -29.31 -12.79 7.76
C ASP A 62 -28.24 -13.90 7.81
N PRO A 63 -28.49 -15.03 7.12
CA PRO A 63 -27.57 -16.17 7.13
C PRO A 63 -26.24 -15.92 6.39
N LEU A 64 -26.12 -14.84 5.63
CA LEU A 64 -24.89 -14.45 4.93
C LEU A 64 -23.92 -13.72 5.84
N ALA A 65 -24.41 -13.01 6.88
CA ALA A 65 -23.55 -12.25 7.77
C ALA A 65 -22.70 -13.18 8.65
N GLU A 66 -21.40 -13.17 8.43
CA GLU A 66 -20.45 -13.97 9.20
C GLU A 66 -20.07 -13.29 10.52
N GLY A 67 -20.15 -11.94 10.56
CA GLY A 67 -19.88 -11.17 11.74
C GLY A 67 -20.11 -9.67 11.52
N TRP A 68 -20.23 -8.95 12.63
CA TRP A 68 -20.31 -7.50 12.62
C TRP A 68 -19.73 -6.89 13.91
N LEU A 69 -19.30 -5.64 13.82
CA LEU A 69 -18.73 -4.90 14.95
C LEU A 69 -19.18 -3.43 14.88
N VAL A 70 -19.80 -2.96 15.96
CA VAL A 70 -20.11 -1.53 16.13
C VAL A 70 -18.88 -0.83 16.69
N CYS A 71 -18.51 0.28 16.08
CA CYS A 71 -17.37 1.10 16.50
C CYS A 71 -17.65 2.59 16.25
N CYS A 72 -16.71 3.43 16.69
CA CYS A 72 -16.73 4.86 16.39
C CYS A 72 -15.72 5.17 15.28
N SER A 73 -16.11 6.03 14.36
CA SER A 73 -15.18 6.64 13.39
C SER A 73 -15.36 8.15 13.40
N ALA A 74 -14.27 8.88 13.64
CA ALA A 74 -14.30 10.33 13.69
C ALA A 74 -13.10 10.93 12.94
N SER A 75 -13.36 11.92 12.08
CA SER A 75 -12.28 12.69 11.47
C SER A 75 -11.74 13.70 12.47
N MET A 76 -10.45 13.66 12.72
CA MET A 76 -9.73 14.56 13.62
C MET A 76 -8.40 14.97 12.97
N THR A 77 -7.74 15.91 13.59
CA THR A 77 -6.40 16.34 13.21
C THR A 77 -5.41 15.91 14.29
N ALA A 78 -4.37 15.19 13.90
CA ALA A 78 -3.27 14.82 14.78
C ALA A 78 -2.17 15.89 14.70
N GLU A 79 -1.75 16.41 15.83
CA GLU A 79 -0.80 17.54 15.92
C GLU A 79 0.38 17.23 16.84
N THR A 80 1.53 17.72 16.43
CA THR A 80 2.73 17.90 17.27
C THR A 80 3.16 19.36 17.24
N ASP A 81 4.20 19.75 17.95
CA ASP A 81 4.73 21.12 17.93
C ASP A 81 5.15 21.58 16.52
N ALA A 82 5.48 20.64 15.63
CA ALA A 82 6.04 20.92 14.31
C ALA A 82 5.12 20.54 13.14
N TYR A 83 4.20 19.59 13.32
CA TYR A 83 3.45 18.99 12.24
C TYR A 83 1.98 18.82 12.60
N THR A 84 1.14 18.91 11.55
CA THR A 84 -0.32 18.76 11.65
C THR A 84 -0.77 17.88 10.49
N VAL A 85 -1.50 16.81 10.78
CA VAL A 85 -1.96 15.83 9.78
C VAL A 85 -3.39 15.41 10.08
N ASP A 86 -4.26 15.44 9.07
CA ASP A 86 -5.62 14.93 9.19
C ASP A 86 -5.63 13.41 9.28
N CYS A 87 -6.43 12.86 10.18
CA CYS A 87 -6.53 11.43 10.42
C CYS A 87 -7.96 11.00 10.76
N THR A 88 -8.22 9.71 10.64
CA THR A 88 -9.44 9.08 11.11
C THR A 88 -9.17 8.36 12.43
N VAL A 89 -9.85 8.74 13.48
CA VAL A 89 -9.81 8.04 14.76
C VAL A 89 -10.87 6.94 14.74
N GLN A 90 -10.43 5.69 14.90
CA GLN A 90 -11.33 4.55 15.07
C GLN A 90 -11.25 4.02 16.49
N VAL A 91 -12.40 3.91 17.13
CA VAL A 91 -12.52 3.48 18.53
C VAL A 91 -13.29 2.18 18.57
N PHE A 92 -12.72 1.18 19.23
CA PHE A 92 -13.25 -0.17 19.34
C PHE A 92 -13.58 -0.53 20.78
N PRO A 93 -14.61 -1.37 21.00
CA PRO A 93 -14.98 -1.79 22.35
C PRO A 93 -13.77 -2.40 23.11
N ASP A 94 -13.04 -3.27 22.46
CA ASP A 94 -11.82 -3.91 22.98
C ASP A 94 -11.02 -4.57 21.87
N GLN A 95 -9.80 -5.02 22.20
CA GLN A 95 -8.90 -5.74 21.29
C GLN A 95 -9.53 -7.03 20.71
N ALA A 96 -10.24 -7.81 21.52
CA ALA A 96 -10.75 -9.11 21.10
C ALA A 96 -11.85 -8.97 20.03
N SER A 97 -12.71 -7.96 20.17
CA SER A 97 -13.77 -7.65 19.22
C SER A 97 -13.22 -7.09 17.91
N MET A 98 -12.12 -6.33 17.96
CA MET A 98 -11.50 -5.72 16.78
C MET A 98 -10.76 -6.73 15.90
N VAL A 99 -10.05 -7.69 16.50
CA VAL A 99 -9.14 -8.61 15.78
C VAL A 99 -9.77 -9.31 14.56
N PRO A 100 -11.04 -9.76 14.58
CA PRO A 100 -11.63 -10.37 13.40
C PRO A 100 -11.80 -9.41 12.21
N PHE A 101 -11.87 -8.10 12.48
CA PHE A 101 -12.18 -7.07 11.48
C PHE A 101 -10.98 -6.25 11.05
N ILE A 102 -9.97 -6.05 11.91
CA ILE A 102 -8.75 -5.31 11.59
C ILE A 102 -7.54 -6.00 12.20
N HIS A 103 -6.61 -6.36 11.33
CA HIS A 103 -5.37 -7.02 11.71
C HIS A 103 -4.25 -5.99 11.87
N LEU A 104 -4.03 -5.52 13.10
CA LEU A 104 -2.92 -4.63 13.41
C LEU A 104 -1.65 -5.45 13.61
N ARG A 105 -0.58 -5.09 12.87
CA ARG A 105 0.73 -5.76 12.97
C ARG A 105 1.87 -4.81 12.64
N HIS A 106 3.08 -5.16 13.05
CA HIS A 106 4.28 -4.50 12.59
C HIS A 106 4.66 -4.99 11.18
N ARG A 107 5.00 -4.07 10.29
CA ARG A 107 5.36 -4.38 8.90
C ARG A 107 6.66 -5.17 8.74
N THR A 108 7.60 -5.08 9.71
CA THR A 108 8.95 -5.64 9.60
C THR A 108 9.06 -7.11 9.96
N ASP A 109 8.25 -7.56 10.88
CA ASP A 109 8.32 -8.90 11.50
C ASP A 109 6.96 -9.60 11.62
N ASP A 110 5.89 -8.95 11.12
CA ASP A 110 4.51 -9.40 11.19
C ASP A 110 4.01 -9.67 12.64
N GLU A 111 4.71 -9.13 13.65
CA GLU A 111 4.25 -9.26 15.04
C GLU A 111 2.92 -8.50 15.24
N PRO A 112 1.92 -9.13 15.86
CA PRO A 112 0.63 -8.49 16.08
C PRO A 112 0.75 -7.32 17.05
N VAL A 113 0.17 -6.18 16.69
CA VAL A 113 0.05 -5.00 17.55
C VAL A 113 -1.26 -5.09 18.33
N THR A 114 -1.21 -4.83 19.61
CA THR A 114 -2.37 -4.89 20.50
C THR A 114 -2.85 -3.50 20.91
N LEU A 115 -4.16 -3.27 20.83
CA LEU A 115 -4.76 -2.10 21.46
C LEU A 115 -4.74 -2.27 22.99
N SER A 116 -4.39 -1.21 23.68
CA SER A 116 -4.38 -1.16 25.15
C SER A 116 -5.09 0.10 25.64
N ASP A 117 -5.51 0.08 26.91
CA ASP A 117 -6.12 1.23 27.57
C ASP A 117 -5.08 2.27 28.04
N ASP A 118 -3.82 2.13 27.61
CA ASP A 118 -2.71 3.00 28.00
C ASP A 118 -2.28 3.99 26.90
N GLY A 119 -2.86 3.90 25.70
CA GLY A 119 -2.47 4.76 24.59
C GLY A 119 -3.14 4.39 23.26
N VAL A 120 -2.74 5.09 22.23
CA VAL A 120 -3.24 4.93 20.85
C VAL A 120 -2.23 4.18 20.00
N VAL A 121 -2.73 3.49 18.98
CA VAL A 121 -1.91 2.90 17.91
C VAL A 121 -2.05 3.76 16.67
N LEU A 122 -0.92 4.24 16.14
CA LEU A 122 -0.88 5.05 14.92
C LEU A 122 -0.54 4.21 13.69
N THR A 123 -1.02 4.61 12.53
CA THR A 123 -0.49 4.06 11.28
C THR A 123 0.94 4.53 11.03
N GLU A 124 1.80 3.67 10.45
CA GLU A 124 3.25 3.93 10.25
C GLU A 124 3.49 5.25 9.50
N LYS A 125 2.67 5.55 8.49
CA LYS A 125 2.78 6.78 7.73
C LYS A 125 2.45 8.01 8.58
N LEU A 126 1.39 7.95 9.38
CA LEU A 126 1.00 9.04 10.28
C LEU A 126 2.11 9.33 11.30
N ALA A 127 2.65 8.28 11.94
CA ALA A 127 3.76 8.40 12.88
C ALA A 127 5.00 9.03 12.24
N SER A 128 5.31 8.64 10.99
CA SER A 128 6.42 9.21 10.21
C SER A 128 6.20 10.69 9.84
N LEU A 129 4.96 11.08 9.48
CA LEU A 129 4.64 12.48 9.14
C LEU A 129 4.68 13.40 10.36
N LEU A 130 4.29 12.89 11.52
CA LEU A 130 4.33 13.61 12.79
C LEU A 130 5.70 13.59 13.46
N ASP A 131 6.64 12.78 12.96
CA ASP A 131 7.97 12.53 13.53
C ASP A 131 7.90 12.02 14.97
N VAL A 132 7.01 11.04 15.23
CA VAL A 132 6.78 10.46 16.57
C VAL A 132 7.06 8.96 16.61
N GLN A 133 7.35 8.46 17.81
CA GLN A 133 7.63 7.06 18.09
C GLN A 133 6.77 6.55 19.26
N PRO A 134 6.65 5.23 19.45
CA PRO A 134 6.02 4.67 20.64
C PRO A 134 6.62 5.26 21.93
N GLY A 135 5.73 5.77 22.80
CA GLY A 135 6.08 6.48 24.02
C GLY A 135 5.91 8.00 23.97
N ASP A 136 5.87 8.59 22.78
CA ASP A 136 5.64 10.02 22.59
C ASP A 136 4.16 10.39 22.83
N THR A 137 3.88 11.69 22.87
CA THR A 137 2.54 12.24 23.02
C THR A 137 2.20 13.08 21.82
N ILE A 138 0.97 12.95 21.30
CA ILE A 138 0.42 13.78 20.25
C ILE A 138 -0.87 14.43 20.74
N THR A 139 -1.31 15.50 20.09
CA THR A 139 -2.60 16.13 20.32
C THR A 139 -3.58 15.69 19.23
N LEU A 140 -4.76 15.23 19.62
CA LEU A 140 -5.89 15.04 18.72
C LEU A 140 -6.83 16.24 18.86
N ASP A 141 -7.12 16.90 17.75
CA ASP A 141 -8.02 18.05 17.65
C ASP A 141 -9.23 17.67 16.80
N GLY A 142 -10.41 17.69 17.44
CA GLY A 142 -11.71 17.38 16.84
C GLY A 142 -12.81 18.19 17.54
N ASP A 143 -13.84 17.53 18.09
CA ASP A 143 -14.84 18.21 18.92
C ASP A 143 -14.21 18.79 20.23
N SER A 144 -13.14 18.19 20.68
CA SER A 144 -12.30 18.65 21.78
C SER A 144 -10.84 18.34 21.49
N ARG A 145 -9.95 19.15 22.10
CA ARG A 145 -8.51 18.99 21.95
C ARG A 145 -7.96 18.21 23.15
N VAL A 146 -7.34 17.07 22.89
CA VAL A 146 -6.83 16.15 23.92
C VAL A 146 -5.43 15.67 23.59
N GLU A 147 -4.62 15.47 24.62
CA GLU A 147 -3.32 14.82 24.49
C GLU A 147 -3.47 13.32 24.67
N VAL A 148 -2.89 12.55 23.74
CA VAL A 148 -2.90 11.09 23.77
C VAL A 148 -1.48 10.55 23.64
N ARG A 149 -1.20 9.46 24.38
CA ARG A 149 0.09 8.78 24.29
C ARG A 149 0.09 7.78 23.15
N VAL A 150 1.15 7.77 22.35
CA VAL A 150 1.39 6.75 21.33
C VAL A 150 1.86 5.47 22.03
N ALA A 151 1.05 4.42 22.00
CA ALA A 151 1.41 3.12 22.56
C ALA A 151 2.23 2.30 21.57
N ASP A 152 1.82 2.28 20.30
CA ASP A 152 2.49 1.53 19.24
C ASP A 152 2.20 2.10 17.85
N VAL A 153 2.83 1.52 16.83
CA VAL A 153 2.68 1.90 15.42
C VAL A 153 2.40 0.65 14.61
N THR A 154 1.41 0.71 13.70
CA THR A 154 0.97 -0.44 12.90
C THR A 154 1.13 -0.22 11.41
N GLU A 155 1.31 -1.31 10.67
CA GLU A 155 1.26 -1.35 9.21
C GLU A 155 -0.11 -0.91 8.71
N HIS A 156 -0.13 0.08 7.80
CA HIS A 156 -1.33 0.52 7.11
C HIS A 156 -0.94 1.35 5.88
N TYR A 157 -1.62 1.16 4.76
CA TYR A 157 -1.15 1.69 3.46
C TYR A 157 -1.98 2.84 2.92
N ILE A 158 -3.26 2.94 3.32
CA ILE A 158 -4.22 3.89 2.75
C ILE A 158 -4.78 4.76 3.86
N GLN A 159 -4.63 6.09 3.72
CA GLN A 159 -5.06 7.07 4.71
C GLN A 159 -4.30 6.99 6.05
N HIS A 160 -4.72 7.78 7.00
CA HIS A 160 -4.11 7.89 8.32
C HIS A 160 -5.13 7.53 9.38
N TYR A 161 -4.79 6.54 10.19
CA TYR A 161 -5.67 6.10 11.27
C TYR A 161 -4.98 6.18 12.62
N VAL A 162 -5.81 6.46 13.61
CA VAL A 162 -5.49 6.37 15.04
C VAL A 162 -6.48 5.37 15.63
N TYR A 163 -5.98 4.28 16.17
CA TYR A 163 -6.77 3.22 16.78
C TYR A 163 -6.69 3.29 18.30
N MET A 164 -7.84 3.15 18.98
CA MET A 164 -7.90 3.12 20.45
C MET A 164 -9.09 2.31 20.93
N THR A 165 -9.07 1.99 22.21
CA THR A 165 -10.19 1.33 22.91
C THR A 165 -11.23 2.34 23.39
N ASP A 166 -12.49 1.91 23.58
CA ASP A 166 -13.54 2.72 24.23
C ASP A 166 -13.09 3.23 25.58
N ALA A 167 -12.46 2.37 26.39
CA ALA A 167 -11.98 2.71 27.74
C ALA A 167 -10.92 3.82 27.71
N TYR A 168 -9.99 3.78 26.74
CA TYR A 168 -8.99 4.84 26.60
C TYR A 168 -9.64 6.14 26.09
N TYR A 169 -10.56 6.03 25.11
CA TYR A 169 -11.32 7.18 24.62
C TYR A 169 -12.06 7.90 25.74
N GLU A 170 -12.81 7.17 26.58
CA GLU A 170 -13.52 7.74 27.72
C GLU A 170 -12.57 8.41 28.72
N THR A 171 -11.39 7.83 28.94
CA THR A 171 -10.38 8.39 29.83
C THR A 171 -9.87 9.75 29.36
N VAL A 172 -9.60 9.90 28.06
CA VAL A 172 -8.98 11.13 27.52
C VAL A 172 -10.00 12.17 27.08
N PHE A 173 -11.16 11.76 26.53
CA PHE A 173 -12.21 12.68 26.07
C PHE A 173 -13.29 12.96 27.14
N GLY A 174 -13.40 12.12 28.17
CA GLY A 174 -14.39 12.26 29.25
C GLY A 174 -15.82 11.97 28.84
N THR A 175 -16.03 11.37 27.67
CA THR A 175 -17.35 11.02 27.11
C THR A 175 -17.26 9.66 26.44
N GLU A 176 -18.39 8.94 26.36
CA GLU A 176 -18.49 7.71 25.58
C GLU A 176 -18.29 8.02 24.07
N PRO A 177 -17.62 7.15 23.31
CA PRO A 177 -17.51 7.30 21.87
C PRO A 177 -18.85 7.14 21.17
N ARG A 178 -19.04 7.84 20.06
CA ARG A 178 -20.27 7.72 19.25
C ARG A 178 -20.27 6.41 18.50
N GLN A 179 -21.37 5.67 18.55
CA GLN A 179 -21.54 4.46 17.76
C GLN A 179 -22.07 4.82 16.37
N ASN A 180 -21.21 5.20 15.45
CA ASN A 180 -21.58 5.73 14.14
C ASN A 180 -21.08 4.91 12.95
N LEU A 181 -20.45 3.76 13.21
CA LEU A 181 -19.96 2.86 12.18
C LEU A 181 -20.18 1.41 12.59
N VAL A 182 -20.65 0.59 11.64
CA VAL A 182 -20.68 -0.87 11.76
C VAL A 182 -19.77 -1.45 10.69
N LEU A 183 -18.80 -2.26 11.11
CA LEU A 183 -18.02 -3.12 10.22
C LEU A 183 -18.77 -4.44 10.09
N ALA A 184 -18.99 -4.91 8.88
CA ALA A 184 -19.70 -6.16 8.63
C ALA A 184 -18.88 -7.05 7.69
N ASP A 185 -18.94 -8.35 7.95
CA ASP A 185 -18.33 -9.36 7.10
C ASP A 185 -19.41 -10.29 6.55
N TYR A 186 -19.54 -10.30 5.22
CA TYR A 186 -20.44 -11.17 4.46
C TYR A 186 -19.95 -11.31 3.01
N PRO A 187 -20.28 -12.39 2.29
CA PRO A 187 -19.84 -12.60 0.91
C PRO A 187 -20.54 -11.61 -0.04
N VAL A 188 -19.92 -10.46 -0.27
CA VAL A 188 -20.48 -9.37 -1.12
C VAL A 188 -20.67 -9.78 -2.58
N GLU A 189 -20.00 -10.84 -3.05
CA GLU A 189 -20.16 -11.39 -4.40
C GLU A 189 -21.41 -12.27 -4.54
N ASP A 190 -22.04 -12.67 -3.44
CA ASP A 190 -23.27 -13.46 -3.47
C ASP A 190 -24.44 -12.59 -3.93
N PRO A 191 -25.22 -12.98 -4.94
CA PRO A 191 -26.39 -12.20 -5.38
C PRO A 191 -27.41 -11.92 -4.26
N ALA A 192 -27.47 -12.74 -3.22
CA ALA A 192 -28.34 -12.52 -2.08
C ALA A 192 -27.86 -11.38 -1.17
N ALA A 193 -26.57 -11.01 -1.23
CA ALA A 193 -26.06 -9.86 -0.49
C ALA A 193 -26.73 -8.54 -0.90
N GLU A 194 -27.16 -8.42 -2.16
CA GLU A 194 -27.91 -7.22 -2.61
C GLU A 194 -29.23 -7.02 -1.87
N ASP A 195 -29.88 -8.12 -1.43
CA ASP A 195 -31.12 -8.04 -0.67
C ASP A 195 -30.86 -7.57 0.76
N LEU A 196 -29.83 -8.10 1.43
CA LEU A 196 -29.35 -7.64 2.73
C LEU A 196 -28.95 -6.17 2.68
N GLU A 197 -28.17 -5.75 1.72
CA GLU A 197 -27.72 -4.35 1.58
C GLU A 197 -28.88 -3.39 1.33
N ARG A 198 -29.86 -3.81 0.53
CA ARG A 198 -31.07 -3.02 0.29
C ARG A 198 -31.91 -2.86 1.56
N GLU A 199 -31.99 -3.91 2.36
CA GLU A 199 -32.63 -3.87 3.66
C GLU A 199 -31.90 -2.90 4.60
N LEU A 200 -30.58 -3.05 4.76
CA LEU A 200 -29.76 -2.20 5.62
C LEU A 200 -29.82 -0.72 5.23
N VAL A 201 -29.71 -0.40 3.95
CA VAL A 201 -29.81 0.99 3.45
C VAL A 201 -31.22 1.56 3.63
N GLY A 202 -32.23 0.70 3.73
CA GLY A 202 -33.61 1.11 3.99
C GLY A 202 -33.91 1.49 5.46
N LEU A 203 -32.99 1.21 6.39
CA LEU A 203 -33.16 1.53 7.82
C LEU A 203 -32.88 3.01 8.11
N ASP A 204 -33.69 3.64 8.94
CA ASP A 204 -33.63 5.08 9.26
C ASP A 204 -32.28 5.49 9.90
N GLY A 205 -31.64 4.58 10.64
CA GLY A 205 -30.32 4.81 11.27
C GLY A 205 -29.12 4.77 10.34
N VAL A 206 -29.26 4.28 9.09
CA VAL A 206 -28.16 4.08 8.13
C VAL A 206 -28.02 5.28 7.19
N THR A 207 -26.80 5.80 7.07
CA THR A 207 -26.49 6.92 6.17
C THR A 207 -25.78 6.48 4.90
N SER A 208 -25.01 5.42 5.00
CA SER A 208 -24.21 4.90 3.86
C SER A 208 -23.90 3.43 4.08
N LEU A 209 -23.75 2.70 2.98
CA LEU A 209 -23.17 1.37 2.94
C LEU A 209 -22.08 1.40 1.88
N THR A 210 -20.87 1.00 2.25
CA THR A 210 -19.70 1.00 1.37
C THR A 210 -19.08 -0.39 1.39
N ARG A 211 -19.03 -1.06 0.23
CA ARG A 211 -18.31 -2.31 0.07
C ARG A 211 -16.80 -2.03 0.01
N MET A 212 -16.00 -2.87 0.63
CA MET A 212 -14.54 -2.75 0.54
C MET A 212 -14.03 -3.03 -0.86
N GLU A 213 -14.73 -3.87 -1.61
CA GLU A 213 -14.43 -4.13 -3.02
C GLU A 213 -14.57 -2.87 -3.89
N ASP A 214 -15.66 -2.09 -3.73
CA ASP A 214 -15.86 -0.83 -4.44
C ASP A 214 -14.74 0.17 -4.11
N THR A 215 -14.34 0.22 -2.84
CA THR A 215 -13.23 1.04 -2.39
C THR A 215 -11.91 0.59 -3.01
N ARG A 216 -11.64 -0.71 -3.05
CA ARG A 216 -10.48 -1.32 -3.73
C ARG A 216 -10.46 -0.96 -5.22
N GLU A 217 -11.62 -1.03 -5.89
CA GLU A 217 -11.74 -0.69 -7.32
C GLU A 217 -11.47 0.80 -7.58
N ILE A 218 -11.98 1.69 -6.75
CA ILE A 218 -11.72 3.14 -6.84
C ILE A 218 -10.22 3.45 -6.72
N TYR A 219 -9.55 2.91 -5.72
CA TYR A 219 -8.11 3.06 -5.55
C TYR A 219 -7.34 2.38 -6.68
N GLY A 220 -7.72 1.16 -7.06
CA GLY A 220 -7.13 0.40 -8.15
C GLY A 220 -7.19 1.14 -9.48
N SER A 221 -8.35 1.70 -9.85
CA SER A 221 -8.52 2.46 -11.08
C SER A 221 -7.66 3.74 -11.12
N SER A 222 -7.47 4.37 -9.98
CA SER A 222 -6.56 5.53 -9.86
C SER A 222 -5.10 5.11 -10.10
N LEU A 223 -4.72 3.92 -9.67
CA LEU A 223 -3.38 3.36 -9.85
C LEU A 223 -3.13 2.81 -11.27
N GLU A 224 -4.16 2.44 -12.03
CA GLU A 224 -4.03 2.04 -13.45
C GLU A 224 -3.34 3.10 -14.29
N SER A 225 -3.60 4.37 -14.04
CA SER A 225 -2.94 5.48 -14.75
C SER A 225 -1.42 5.46 -14.56
N VAL A 226 -0.96 5.04 -13.38
CA VAL A 226 0.47 4.88 -13.06
C VAL A 226 1.04 3.66 -13.79
N ASP A 227 0.27 2.57 -13.95
CA ASP A 227 0.70 1.38 -14.68
C ASP A 227 1.00 1.69 -16.16
N TYR A 228 0.17 2.50 -16.81
CA TYR A 228 0.46 2.96 -18.18
C TYR A 228 1.77 3.75 -18.28
N ALA A 229 2.07 4.62 -17.31
CA ALA A 229 3.32 5.35 -17.25
C ALA A 229 4.53 4.41 -17.07
N VAL A 230 4.38 3.41 -16.19
CA VAL A 230 5.41 2.38 -15.95
C VAL A 230 5.66 1.55 -17.20
N ILE A 231 4.61 1.09 -17.90
CA ILE A 231 4.74 0.37 -19.17
C ILE A 231 5.48 1.22 -20.21
N LEU A 232 5.16 2.50 -20.31
CA LEU A 232 5.86 3.41 -21.23
C LEU A 232 7.36 3.50 -20.89
N ILE A 233 7.71 3.62 -19.61
CA ILE A 233 9.11 3.64 -19.16
C ILE A 233 9.82 2.34 -19.53
N ILE A 234 9.18 1.18 -19.33
CA ILE A 234 9.74 -0.13 -19.69
C ILE A 234 10.01 -0.21 -21.19
N VAL A 235 9.05 0.20 -22.03
CA VAL A 235 9.20 0.20 -23.50
C VAL A 235 10.34 1.13 -23.92
N CYS A 236 10.41 2.33 -23.39
CA CYS A 236 11.49 3.28 -23.67
C CYS A 236 12.86 2.76 -23.20
N ALA A 237 12.94 2.15 -22.04
CA ALA A 237 14.18 1.56 -21.51
C ALA A 237 14.64 0.35 -22.37
N ALA A 238 13.70 -0.49 -22.80
CA ALA A 238 14.00 -1.61 -23.71
C ALA A 238 14.49 -1.12 -25.08
N ALA A 239 13.85 -0.11 -25.65
CA ALA A 239 14.28 0.50 -26.91
C ALA A 239 15.69 1.12 -26.78
N LEU A 240 15.96 1.82 -25.69
CA LEU A 240 17.28 2.38 -25.41
C LEU A 240 18.33 1.28 -25.25
N ALA A 241 18.03 0.20 -24.53
CA ALA A 241 18.92 -0.95 -24.39
C ALA A 241 19.26 -1.57 -25.74
N PHE A 242 18.26 -1.73 -26.62
CA PHE A 242 18.48 -2.23 -27.96
C PHE A 242 19.41 -1.32 -28.77
N VAL A 243 19.18 -0.02 -28.76
CA VAL A 243 20.04 0.96 -29.49
C VAL A 243 21.47 0.95 -28.96
N VAL A 244 21.65 0.89 -27.63
CA VAL A 244 22.97 0.82 -26.98
C VAL A 244 23.72 -0.46 -27.39
N LEU A 245 23.05 -1.63 -27.33
CA LEU A 245 23.63 -2.91 -27.72
C LEU A 245 23.98 -2.96 -29.22
N TYR A 246 23.07 -2.43 -30.05
CA TYR A 246 23.31 -2.34 -31.51
C TYR A 246 24.54 -1.48 -31.84
N ASN A 247 24.61 -0.28 -31.29
CA ASN A 247 25.73 0.62 -31.48
C ASN A 247 27.03 0.03 -30.98
N LEU A 248 27.02 -0.64 -29.81
CA LEU A 248 28.17 -1.32 -29.27
C LEU A 248 28.70 -2.43 -30.19
N THR A 249 27.78 -3.28 -30.67
CA THR A 249 28.14 -4.37 -31.58
C THR A 249 28.75 -3.80 -32.87
N ASN A 250 28.21 -2.74 -33.43
CA ASN A 250 28.73 -2.08 -34.61
C ASN A 250 30.15 -1.50 -34.40
N ILE A 251 30.38 -0.82 -33.26
CA ILE A 251 31.68 -0.25 -32.91
C ILE A 251 32.69 -1.37 -32.74
N ASN A 252 32.37 -2.42 -31.98
CA ASN A 252 33.28 -3.57 -31.78
C ASN A 252 33.67 -4.26 -33.10
N ILE A 253 32.71 -4.43 -34.03
CA ILE A 253 32.99 -5.01 -35.34
C ILE A 253 33.91 -4.08 -36.13
N THR A 254 33.62 -2.77 -36.15
CA THR A 254 34.40 -1.81 -36.97
C THR A 254 35.83 -1.65 -36.47
N GLU A 255 36.06 -1.60 -35.16
CA GLU A 255 37.38 -1.48 -34.56
C GLU A 255 38.25 -2.73 -34.81
N ARG A 256 37.64 -3.92 -34.85
CA ARG A 256 38.33 -5.19 -35.02
C ARG A 256 38.27 -5.75 -36.44
N MET A 257 37.85 -4.99 -37.43
CA MET A 257 37.68 -5.43 -38.82
C MET A 257 38.96 -6.06 -39.38
N ARG A 258 40.13 -5.49 -39.07
CA ARG A 258 41.43 -6.03 -39.53
C ARG A 258 41.79 -7.38 -38.88
N GLU A 259 41.52 -7.53 -37.59
CA GLU A 259 41.73 -8.78 -36.85
C GLU A 259 40.82 -9.89 -37.37
N LEU A 260 39.56 -9.57 -37.62
CA LEU A 260 38.55 -10.48 -38.16
C LEU A 260 38.90 -10.93 -39.58
N ALA A 261 39.43 -10.01 -40.41
CA ALA A 261 39.87 -10.32 -41.75
C ALA A 261 41.11 -11.29 -41.72
N THR A 262 42.00 -11.10 -40.77
CA THR A 262 43.18 -12.01 -40.59
C THR A 262 42.75 -13.41 -40.16
N LEU A 263 41.78 -13.51 -39.20
CA LEU A 263 41.25 -14.80 -38.78
C LEU A 263 40.50 -15.52 -39.92
N LYS A 264 39.79 -14.78 -40.74
CA LYS A 264 39.08 -15.32 -41.92
C LYS A 264 40.08 -15.88 -42.97
N VAL A 265 41.22 -15.22 -43.18
CA VAL A 265 42.29 -15.71 -44.06
C VAL A 265 42.96 -16.94 -43.48
N LEU A 266 43.03 -17.08 -42.17
CA LEU A 266 43.55 -18.27 -41.46
C LEU A 266 42.58 -19.47 -41.48
N GLY A 267 41.38 -19.34 -42.08
CA GLY A 267 40.44 -20.44 -42.33
C GLY A 267 39.35 -20.61 -41.28
N PHE A 268 39.13 -19.63 -40.37
CA PHE A 268 38.02 -19.68 -39.44
C PHE A 268 36.68 -19.48 -40.15
N TYR A 269 35.65 -20.24 -39.74
CA TYR A 269 34.31 -20.14 -40.29
C TYR A 269 33.58 -18.89 -39.75
N ASP A 270 32.63 -18.37 -40.53
CA ASP A 270 31.86 -17.17 -40.16
C ASP A 270 31.14 -17.33 -38.81
N GLY A 271 30.71 -18.55 -38.46
CA GLY A 271 30.10 -18.85 -37.15
C GLY A 271 31.05 -18.71 -35.97
N GLU A 272 32.32 -19.10 -36.16
CA GLU A 272 33.37 -19.01 -35.12
C GLU A 272 33.77 -17.54 -34.90
N LEU A 273 33.87 -16.77 -35.98
CA LEU A 273 34.14 -15.34 -35.92
C LEU A 273 32.99 -14.60 -35.17
N SER A 274 31.75 -14.91 -35.51
CA SER A 274 30.60 -14.34 -34.86
C SER A 274 30.56 -14.70 -33.36
N ALA A 275 30.81 -15.96 -33.01
CA ALA A 275 30.88 -16.40 -31.62
C ALA A 275 31.96 -15.68 -30.80
N TYR A 276 33.10 -15.37 -31.42
CA TYR A 276 34.20 -14.63 -30.79
C TYR A 276 33.78 -13.20 -30.42
N ILE A 277 33.09 -12.47 -31.33
CA ILE A 277 32.61 -11.12 -31.11
C ILE A 277 31.51 -11.12 -30.05
N TYR A 278 30.51 -12.03 -30.19
CA TYR A 278 29.37 -12.07 -29.26
C TYR A 278 29.76 -12.46 -27.85
N ARG A 279 30.79 -13.30 -27.66
CA ARG A 279 31.28 -13.71 -26.34
C ARG A 279 31.71 -12.51 -25.49
N GLU A 280 32.41 -11.55 -26.06
CA GLU A 280 32.81 -10.33 -25.37
C GLU A 280 31.59 -9.46 -25.01
N ASN A 281 30.68 -9.26 -25.97
CA ASN A 281 29.46 -8.50 -25.74
C ASN A 281 28.57 -9.15 -24.66
N VAL A 282 28.45 -10.47 -24.64
CA VAL A 282 27.69 -11.21 -23.61
C VAL A 282 28.29 -10.99 -22.22
N ILE A 283 29.61 -11.09 -22.09
CA ILE A 283 30.32 -10.86 -20.82
C ILE A 283 30.06 -9.43 -20.33
N LEU A 284 30.21 -8.42 -21.19
CA LEU A 284 29.95 -7.02 -20.83
C LEU A 284 28.50 -6.78 -20.48
N THR A 285 27.57 -7.45 -21.17
CA THR A 285 26.13 -7.37 -20.89
C THR A 285 25.80 -7.96 -19.51
N VAL A 286 26.36 -9.14 -19.18
CA VAL A 286 26.14 -9.77 -17.87
C VAL A 286 26.64 -8.87 -16.73
N PHE A 287 27.85 -8.28 -16.87
CA PHE A 287 28.36 -7.32 -15.89
C PHE A 287 27.51 -6.05 -15.83
N GLY A 288 27.07 -5.53 -16.98
CA GLY A 288 26.16 -4.38 -17.05
C GLY A 288 24.83 -4.63 -16.37
N VAL A 289 24.20 -5.77 -16.62
CA VAL A 289 22.93 -6.17 -15.98
C VAL A 289 23.11 -6.35 -14.48
N ALA A 290 24.15 -7.03 -14.02
CA ALA A 290 24.43 -7.20 -12.58
C ALA A 290 24.58 -5.84 -11.86
N MET A 291 25.35 -4.92 -12.46
CA MET A 291 25.48 -3.55 -11.93
C MET A 291 24.16 -2.81 -12.00
N GLY A 292 23.39 -2.98 -13.09
CA GLY A 292 22.08 -2.38 -13.29
C GLY A 292 21.05 -2.84 -12.25
N MET A 293 21.06 -4.11 -11.85
CA MET A 293 20.19 -4.61 -10.77
C MET A 293 20.48 -3.93 -9.42
N VAL A 294 21.74 -3.76 -9.07
CA VAL A 294 22.12 -3.05 -7.83
C VAL A 294 21.70 -1.59 -7.88
N MET A 295 22.02 -0.91 -8.99
CA MET A 295 21.63 0.49 -9.19
C MET A 295 20.10 0.66 -9.25
N GLY A 296 19.40 -0.28 -9.90
CA GLY A 296 17.93 -0.28 -9.99
C GLY A 296 17.27 -0.41 -8.63
N LYS A 297 17.79 -1.30 -7.75
CA LYS A 297 17.30 -1.40 -6.37
C LYS A 297 17.48 -0.08 -5.59
N LEU A 298 18.66 0.53 -5.69
CA LEU A 298 18.92 1.83 -5.02
C LEU A 298 18.03 2.94 -5.58
N LEU A 299 17.86 2.98 -6.90
CA LEU A 299 17.02 3.97 -7.56
C LEU A 299 15.54 3.77 -7.20
N HIS A 300 15.08 2.53 -7.14
CA HIS A 300 13.73 2.17 -6.71
C HIS A 300 13.46 2.65 -5.27
N GLN A 301 14.35 2.35 -4.32
CA GLN A 301 14.22 2.82 -2.94
C GLN A 301 14.18 4.34 -2.83
N TRP A 302 15.04 5.03 -3.57
CA TRP A 302 15.05 6.48 -3.61
C TRP A 302 13.76 7.05 -4.24
N LEU A 303 13.28 6.42 -5.32
CA LEU A 303 12.08 6.86 -6.01
C LEU A 303 10.83 6.69 -5.13
N ILE A 304 10.68 5.56 -4.46
CA ILE A 304 9.57 5.30 -3.52
C ILE A 304 9.52 6.41 -2.47
N LEU A 305 10.64 6.73 -1.82
CA LEU A 305 10.72 7.79 -0.81
C LEU A 305 10.38 9.18 -1.35
N THR A 306 10.58 9.41 -2.66
CA THR A 306 10.38 10.74 -3.29
C THR A 306 8.97 10.89 -3.86
N VAL A 307 8.37 9.79 -4.35
CA VAL A 307 7.05 9.77 -5.02
C VAL A 307 5.93 9.44 -4.05
N GLU A 308 6.27 8.96 -2.85
CA GLU A 308 5.29 8.61 -1.81
C GLU A 308 4.42 9.83 -1.49
N ILE A 309 3.10 9.69 -1.71
CA ILE A 309 2.10 10.71 -1.43
C ILE A 309 1.76 10.65 0.06
N ASP A 310 1.42 11.79 0.67
CA ASP A 310 1.11 11.86 2.11
C ASP A 310 0.00 10.88 2.54
N MET A 311 -1.00 10.62 1.68
CA MET A 311 -2.14 9.74 1.97
C MET A 311 -1.90 8.25 1.69
N LEU A 312 -0.76 7.86 1.09
CA LEU A 312 -0.47 6.48 0.71
C LEU A 312 0.95 6.11 1.16
N MET A 313 1.08 4.95 1.78
CA MET A 313 2.38 4.35 2.08
C MET A 313 2.69 3.29 1.01
N PHE A 314 3.87 3.38 0.38
CA PHE A 314 4.27 2.35 -0.58
C PHE A 314 4.96 1.17 0.12
N GLY A 315 4.71 -0.05 -0.37
CA GLY A 315 5.41 -1.26 0.06
C GLY A 315 6.93 -1.13 -0.19
N ARG A 316 7.74 -1.32 0.84
CA ARG A 316 9.22 -1.23 0.77
C ARG A 316 9.87 -2.58 0.80
#